data_fb9c45e40e18c7fdb6e7a5a335eacc31
#
_entry.id   fb9c45e40e18c7fdb6e7a5a335eacc31
#
_cell.length_a   1.000
_cell.length_b   1.000
_cell.length_c   1.000
_cell.angle_alpha   90.00
_cell.angle_beta   90.00
_cell.angle_gamma   90.00
#
_symmetry.space_group_name_H-M   'P 1'
#
loop_
_entity.id
_entity.type
_entity.pdbx_description
1 polymer ?
#
loop_
_entity_poly.entity_id
_entity_poly.type
_entity_poly.pdbx_seq_one_letter_code
_entity_poly.pdbx_strand_id
1 'polypeptide(L)'
;MAFALLFTQPGADVVYRIERSAGTGVVVFVLGGEMDSEHAARLRDLITVDAECRVLVDLLDVTFVDRAAMRFLARVEAQGVRLVNCPEYVRRWIAAENASHQENPMPDPSVNMTEDRFTSTDGLNIVFRSWRPQGQPRGLVAIVPGFNSHSGYYTWVAEQFVAAGYAASAIDLRGRGKSDGERFYVAKFADYVADVTAFVHLMKSRQPGVPIFLLGHSAGGVVSCLYATEHQTELAGLICESFAFRLPAPSFALAVLKGLSHVAPHAHVLRLKNEDFSRDPHAVEAMNADPLIAHETQPTNTLAEMVRADERLGQEFPRMTLPLLILHGTADKASQASGSQFFYETAGSKDKTLKLYEGHFHDLLNDVGREKVMADITGWIDAVLTRA
;
A
#
# COMPACT_ATOMS: atom_id res chain seq x y z
N MET A 1 -44.38 7.66 11.61
CA MET A 1 -44.72 6.31 11.09
C MET A 1 -43.51 5.42 11.28
N ALA A 2 -43.65 4.30 11.95
CA ALA A 2 -42.58 3.31 12.07
C ALA A 2 -42.67 2.35 10.88
N PHE A 3 -41.58 2.17 10.15
CA PHE A 3 -41.43 1.15 9.12
C PHE A 3 -40.38 0.16 9.59
N ALA A 4 -40.72 -1.12 9.67
CA ALA A 4 -39.78 -2.20 9.91
C ALA A 4 -39.36 -2.80 8.56
N LEU A 5 -38.08 -2.84 8.29
CA LEU A 5 -37.49 -3.56 7.15
C LEU A 5 -36.89 -4.87 7.69
N LEU A 6 -37.62 -5.98 7.50
CA LEU A 6 -37.13 -7.32 7.81
C LEU A 6 -36.40 -7.90 6.58
N PHE A 7 -35.17 -8.29 6.75
CA PHE A 7 -34.40 -8.96 5.70
C PHE A 7 -34.09 -10.39 6.09
N THR A 8 -34.65 -11.36 5.35
CA THR A 8 -34.30 -12.77 5.47
C THR A 8 -33.54 -13.21 4.23
N GLN A 9 -32.37 -13.82 4.41
CA GLN A 9 -31.75 -14.59 3.33
C GLN A 9 -32.33 -16.01 3.33
N PRO A 10 -32.62 -16.59 2.15
CA PRO A 10 -33.08 -17.99 2.09
C PRO A 10 -31.94 -18.93 2.51
N GLY A 11 -32.07 -19.58 3.66
CA GLY A 11 -31.17 -20.64 4.13
C GLY A 11 -30.29 -20.33 5.34
N ALA A 12 -30.44 -19.17 6.01
CA ALA A 12 -29.73 -18.87 7.26
C ALA A 12 -30.75 -18.47 8.36
N ASP A 13 -30.56 -19.03 9.56
CA ASP A 13 -31.35 -18.72 10.75
C ASP A 13 -31.00 -17.36 11.41
N VAL A 14 -30.32 -16.47 10.71
CA VAL A 14 -29.87 -15.17 11.25
C VAL A 14 -30.73 -14.06 10.64
N VAL A 15 -31.62 -13.49 11.47
CA VAL A 15 -32.44 -12.35 11.08
C VAL A 15 -31.75 -11.08 11.54
N TYR A 16 -31.26 -10.28 10.58
CA TYR A 16 -30.88 -8.91 10.84
C TYR A 16 -32.08 -7.98 10.67
N ARG A 17 -32.24 -7.02 11.60
CA ARG A 17 -33.38 -6.12 11.62
C ARG A 17 -32.91 -4.67 11.72
N ILE A 18 -33.44 -3.81 10.84
CA ILE A 18 -33.35 -2.35 10.97
C ILE A 18 -34.78 -1.81 11.08
N GLU A 19 -35.13 -1.17 12.18
CA GLU A 19 -36.38 -0.42 12.35
C GLU A 19 -36.08 1.08 12.39
N ARG A 20 -36.74 1.84 11.52
CA ARG A 20 -36.66 3.29 11.49
C ARG A 20 -37.88 3.92 12.08
N SER A 21 -37.73 4.77 13.09
CA SER A 21 -38.79 5.63 13.62
C SER A 21 -38.36 7.10 13.52
N ALA A 22 -39.28 7.98 13.08
CA ALA A 22 -39.02 9.40 12.95
C ALA A 22 -39.98 10.19 13.86
N GLY A 23 -39.40 11.08 14.67
CA GLY A 23 -40.08 12.09 15.48
C GLY A 23 -39.74 13.51 15.00
N THR A 24 -40.17 14.53 15.70
CA THR A 24 -39.86 15.94 15.38
C THR A 24 -38.36 16.21 15.52
N GLY A 25 -37.62 16.18 14.39
CA GLY A 25 -36.17 16.50 14.32
C GLY A 25 -35.24 15.39 14.81
N VAL A 26 -35.75 14.19 15.09
CA VAL A 26 -34.96 13.04 15.53
C VAL A 26 -35.39 11.79 14.77
N VAL A 27 -34.41 11.04 14.25
CA VAL A 27 -34.61 9.72 13.64
C VAL A 27 -33.89 8.68 14.47
N VAL A 28 -34.56 7.59 14.80
CA VAL A 28 -34.01 6.48 15.57
C VAL A 28 -33.99 5.24 14.69
N PHE A 29 -32.82 4.62 14.55
CA PHE A 29 -32.61 3.30 13.95
C PHE A 29 -32.39 2.28 15.07
N VAL A 30 -33.28 1.31 15.21
CA VAL A 30 -33.14 0.17 16.13
C VAL A 30 -32.62 -1.01 15.34
N LEU A 31 -31.46 -1.53 15.74
CA LEU A 31 -30.78 -2.65 15.09
C LEU A 31 -30.92 -3.91 15.94
N GLY A 32 -31.07 -5.08 15.30
CA GLY A 32 -31.11 -6.37 15.99
C GLY A 32 -30.49 -7.48 15.15
N GLY A 33 -29.88 -8.46 15.84
CA GLY A 33 -29.20 -9.58 15.22
C GLY A 33 -27.70 -9.34 14.96
N GLU A 34 -27.14 -10.00 13.95
CA GLU A 34 -25.71 -9.87 13.59
C GLU A 34 -25.50 -8.73 12.58
N MET A 35 -24.54 -7.86 12.83
CA MET A 35 -24.21 -6.72 11.98
C MET A 35 -22.88 -6.95 11.28
N ASP A 36 -22.91 -7.06 9.95
CA ASP A 36 -21.74 -7.20 9.08
C ASP A 36 -21.53 -5.96 8.16
N SER A 37 -20.59 -6.05 7.23
CA SER A 37 -20.29 -4.99 6.28
C SER A 37 -21.45 -4.62 5.35
N GLU A 38 -22.31 -5.56 4.96
CA GLU A 38 -23.48 -5.30 4.10
C GLU A 38 -24.54 -4.52 4.88
N HIS A 39 -24.79 -4.92 6.13
CA HIS A 39 -25.72 -4.24 7.03
C HIS A 39 -25.22 -2.82 7.39
N ALA A 40 -23.92 -2.65 7.59
CA ALA A 40 -23.30 -1.35 7.78
C ALA A 40 -23.48 -0.42 6.56
N ALA A 41 -23.32 -0.95 5.34
CA ALA A 41 -23.56 -0.19 4.11
C ALA A 41 -25.02 0.26 3.98
N ARG A 42 -25.97 -0.62 4.26
CA ARG A 42 -27.42 -0.28 4.24
C ARG A 42 -27.78 0.78 5.28
N LEU A 43 -27.26 0.66 6.49
CA LEU A 43 -27.50 1.66 7.54
C LEU A 43 -26.91 3.03 7.15
N ARG A 44 -25.74 3.06 6.52
CA ARG A 44 -25.11 4.28 5.99
C ARG A 44 -26.04 4.98 4.99
N ASP A 45 -26.60 4.24 4.03
CA ASP A 45 -27.48 4.79 3.01
C ASP A 45 -28.74 5.39 3.64
N LEU A 46 -29.30 4.74 4.67
CA LEU A 46 -30.45 5.24 5.41
C LEU A 46 -30.12 6.52 6.22
N ILE A 47 -28.98 6.57 6.88
CA ILE A 47 -28.52 7.74 7.64
C ILE A 47 -28.32 8.96 6.70
N THR A 48 -27.80 8.72 5.49
CA THR A 48 -27.58 9.79 4.51
C THR A 48 -28.86 10.47 4.04
N VAL A 49 -29.96 9.72 3.98
CA VAL A 49 -31.30 10.26 3.63
C VAL A 49 -31.83 11.20 4.72
N ASP A 50 -31.44 10.99 5.97
CA ASP A 50 -31.92 11.73 7.15
C ASP A 50 -30.88 12.77 7.66
N ALA A 51 -29.96 13.22 6.81
CA ALA A 51 -28.82 14.09 7.17
C ALA A 51 -29.20 15.43 7.85
N GLU A 52 -30.43 15.90 7.68
CA GLU A 52 -30.93 17.12 8.34
C GLU A 52 -31.52 16.85 9.75
N CYS A 53 -31.62 15.59 10.17
CA CYS A 53 -32.21 15.19 11.45
C CYS A 53 -31.09 14.74 12.43
N ARG A 54 -31.40 14.83 13.73
CA ARG A 54 -30.55 14.20 14.75
C ARG A 54 -30.76 12.69 14.69
N VAL A 55 -29.69 11.94 14.35
CA VAL A 55 -29.75 10.49 14.21
C VAL A 55 -29.30 9.80 15.49
N LEU A 56 -30.10 8.80 15.95
CA LEU A 56 -29.73 7.86 17.00
C LEU A 56 -29.73 6.44 16.42
N VAL A 57 -28.77 5.63 16.84
CA VAL A 57 -28.69 4.21 16.51
C VAL A 57 -28.72 3.40 17.79
N ASP A 58 -29.76 2.61 17.97
CA ASP A 58 -29.96 1.74 19.13
C ASP A 58 -29.48 0.33 18.83
N LEU A 59 -28.54 -0.15 19.65
CA LEU A 59 -27.86 -1.44 19.50
C LEU A 59 -28.29 -2.47 20.55
N LEU A 60 -29.43 -2.25 21.24
CA LEU A 60 -29.87 -3.11 22.35
C LEU A 60 -30.00 -4.58 21.96
N ASP A 61 -30.55 -4.85 20.78
CA ASP A 61 -30.85 -6.19 20.28
C ASP A 61 -29.73 -6.74 19.35
N VAL A 62 -28.59 -6.06 19.24
CA VAL A 62 -27.45 -6.51 18.43
C VAL A 62 -26.67 -7.59 19.19
N THR A 63 -26.57 -8.77 18.58
CA THR A 63 -25.91 -9.94 19.18
C THR A 63 -24.46 -10.07 18.77
N PHE A 64 -24.10 -9.63 17.56
CA PHE A 64 -22.75 -9.65 17.03
C PHE A 64 -22.52 -8.46 16.10
N VAL A 65 -21.28 -7.93 16.08
CA VAL A 65 -20.82 -6.88 15.16
C VAL A 65 -19.48 -7.29 14.61
N ASP A 66 -19.36 -7.42 13.30
CA ASP A 66 -18.07 -7.71 12.67
C ASP A 66 -17.14 -6.47 12.69
N ARG A 67 -15.87 -6.67 12.33
CA ARG A 67 -14.86 -5.61 12.37
C ARG A 67 -15.18 -4.43 11.44
N ALA A 68 -15.77 -4.70 10.27
CA ALA A 68 -16.11 -3.66 9.29
C ALA A 68 -17.29 -2.82 9.79
N ALA A 69 -18.32 -3.46 10.35
CA ALA A 69 -19.45 -2.81 10.98
C ALA A 69 -19.06 -2.02 12.24
N MET A 70 -18.11 -2.53 13.04
CA MET A 70 -17.56 -1.79 14.19
C MET A 70 -16.87 -0.49 13.77
N ARG A 71 -16.03 -0.55 12.71
CA ARG A 71 -15.39 0.66 12.14
C ARG A 71 -16.39 1.65 11.58
N PHE A 72 -17.46 1.15 10.98
CA PHE A 72 -18.57 2.00 10.53
C PHE A 72 -19.24 2.70 11.71
N LEU A 73 -19.60 1.97 12.78
CA LEU A 73 -20.22 2.55 13.99
C LEU A 73 -19.30 3.61 14.64
N ALA A 74 -18.01 3.35 14.76
CA ALA A 74 -17.04 4.33 15.26
C ALA A 74 -17.05 5.61 14.42
N ARG A 75 -17.07 5.47 13.10
CA ARG A 75 -17.07 6.59 12.15
C ARG A 75 -18.33 7.45 12.24
N VAL A 76 -19.50 6.82 12.26
CA VAL A 76 -20.76 7.59 12.32
C VAL A 76 -20.95 8.26 13.69
N GLU A 77 -20.44 7.65 14.77
CA GLU A 77 -20.41 8.29 16.09
C GLU A 77 -19.50 9.53 16.09
N ALA A 78 -18.33 9.47 15.48
CA ALA A 78 -17.43 10.61 15.29
C ALA A 78 -18.07 11.73 14.44
N GLN A 79 -18.97 11.39 13.52
CA GLN A 79 -19.74 12.33 12.69
C GLN A 79 -20.99 12.90 13.39
N GLY A 80 -21.22 12.56 14.66
CA GLY A 80 -22.32 13.11 15.46
C GLY A 80 -23.57 12.24 15.58
N VAL A 81 -23.58 11.02 15.02
CA VAL A 81 -24.60 10.04 15.26
C VAL A 81 -24.46 9.51 16.69
N ARG A 82 -25.54 9.48 17.44
CA ARG A 82 -25.51 8.99 18.83
C ARG A 82 -25.82 7.49 18.88
N LEU A 83 -24.86 6.69 19.35
CA LEU A 83 -25.07 5.27 19.65
C LEU A 83 -25.64 5.11 21.06
N VAL A 84 -26.79 4.42 21.18
CA VAL A 84 -27.44 4.12 22.45
C VAL A 84 -27.52 2.62 22.66
N ASN A 85 -27.60 2.17 23.93
CA ASN A 85 -27.62 0.76 24.33
C ASN A 85 -26.48 -0.08 23.67
N CYS A 86 -25.33 0.54 23.45
CA CYS A 86 -24.20 -0.08 22.78
C CYS A 86 -23.59 -1.17 23.68
N PRO A 87 -23.46 -2.43 23.18
CA PRO A 87 -22.83 -3.51 23.95
C PRO A 87 -21.42 -3.14 24.41
N GLU A 88 -21.03 -3.60 25.62
CA GLU A 88 -19.76 -3.17 26.24
C GLU A 88 -18.54 -3.53 25.38
N TYR A 89 -18.54 -4.69 24.71
CA TYR A 89 -17.44 -5.09 23.83
C TYR A 89 -17.33 -4.18 22.60
N VAL A 90 -18.45 -3.74 22.02
CA VAL A 90 -18.48 -2.77 20.90
C VAL A 90 -17.98 -1.41 21.38
N ARG A 91 -18.43 -0.97 22.57
CA ARG A 91 -18.02 0.32 23.15
C ARG A 91 -16.52 0.35 23.47
N ARG A 92 -15.95 -0.72 24.04
CA ARG A 92 -14.50 -0.86 24.28
C ARG A 92 -13.71 -0.82 22.98
N TRP A 93 -14.22 -1.47 21.94
CA TRP A 93 -13.54 -1.51 20.66
C TRP A 93 -13.58 -0.14 19.96
N ILE A 94 -14.74 0.54 19.95
CA ILE A 94 -14.88 1.92 19.46
C ILE A 94 -13.95 2.87 20.22
N ALA A 95 -13.86 2.73 21.53
CA ALA A 95 -12.95 3.54 22.36
C ALA A 95 -11.47 3.27 22.01
N ALA A 96 -11.08 2.02 21.76
CA ALA A 96 -9.73 1.66 21.34
C ALA A 96 -9.43 2.17 19.92
N GLU A 97 -10.37 2.07 19.00
CA GLU A 97 -10.25 2.62 17.63
C GLU A 97 -10.16 4.15 17.68
N ASN A 98 -10.99 4.83 18.48
CA ASN A 98 -10.92 6.28 18.66
C ASN A 98 -9.64 6.74 19.38
N ALA A 99 -9.08 5.95 20.29
CA ALA A 99 -7.79 6.23 20.92
C ALA A 99 -6.63 6.08 19.91
N SER A 100 -6.68 5.05 19.07
CA SER A 100 -5.71 4.87 17.98
C SER A 100 -5.84 5.96 16.90
N HIS A 101 -7.04 6.54 16.74
CA HIS A 101 -7.29 7.68 15.85
C HIS A 101 -6.87 9.03 16.46
N GLN A 102 -6.77 9.16 17.79
CA GLN A 102 -6.22 10.37 18.43
C GLN A 102 -4.69 10.42 18.35
N GLU A 103 -4.04 9.27 18.24
CA GLU A 103 -2.59 9.17 17.98
C GLU A 103 -2.26 9.26 16.48
N ASN A 104 -3.25 9.04 15.59
CA ASN A 104 -3.09 9.18 14.14
C ASN A 104 -4.39 9.78 13.56
N PRO A 105 -4.45 11.08 13.27
CA PRO A 105 -5.65 11.70 12.70
C PRO A 105 -6.00 10.99 11.38
N MET A 106 -7.29 10.64 11.21
CA MET A 106 -7.82 10.11 9.94
C MET A 106 -7.41 11.03 8.79
N PRO A 107 -6.97 10.47 7.65
CA PRO A 107 -6.72 11.30 6.48
C PRO A 107 -7.97 12.10 6.15
N ASP A 108 -7.79 13.40 6.03
CA ASP A 108 -8.78 14.38 5.63
C ASP A 108 -9.43 13.92 4.31
N PRO A 109 -10.78 13.88 4.17
CA PRO A 109 -11.44 13.60 2.90
C PRO A 109 -11.05 14.56 1.76
N SER A 110 -10.26 15.58 2.04
CA SER A 110 -9.64 16.47 1.05
C SER A 110 -8.34 15.95 0.42
N VAL A 111 -7.91 14.71 0.69
CA VAL A 111 -6.77 14.11 -0.02
C VAL A 111 -7.15 13.88 -1.49
N ASN A 112 -6.81 14.85 -2.33
CA ASN A 112 -7.04 14.78 -3.77
C ASN A 112 -6.12 13.72 -4.40
N MET A 113 -6.61 12.50 -4.56
CA MET A 113 -5.95 11.49 -5.38
C MET A 113 -6.26 11.78 -6.86
N THR A 114 -5.24 11.81 -7.68
CA THR A 114 -5.35 11.88 -9.14
C THR A 114 -4.69 10.67 -9.77
N GLU A 115 -5.33 10.07 -10.78
CA GLU A 115 -4.73 9.08 -11.66
C GLU A 115 -4.39 9.76 -12.99
N ASP A 116 -3.16 9.62 -13.44
CA ASP A 116 -2.64 10.29 -14.63
C ASP A 116 -1.66 9.34 -15.37
N ARG A 117 -1.17 9.76 -16.52
CA ARG A 117 -0.24 8.98 -17.34
C ARG A 117 0.81 9.87 -17.99
N PHE A 118 1.95 9.27 -18.31
CA PHE A 118 2.95 9.88 -19.19
C PHE A 118 3.39 8.87 -20.25
N THR A 119 3.96 9.38 -21.34
CA THR A 119 4.51 8.54 -22.38
C THR A 119 5.99 8.28 -22.08
N SER A 120 6.38 7.01 -21.98
CA SER A 120 7.76 6.58 -21.83
C SER A 120 8.58 6.83 -23.12
N THR A 121 9.88 6.69 -23.04
CA THR A 121 10.82 6.95 -24.14
C THR A 121 10.59 6.07 -25.38
N ASP A 122 9.98 4.90 -25.18
CA ASP A 122 9.62 3.94 -26.23
C ASP A 122 8.13 4.00 -26.66
N GLY A 123 7.39 5.00 -26.18
CA GLY A 123 6.01 5.28 -26.60
C GLY A 123 4.92 4.61 -25.75
N LEU A 124 5.26 3.81 -24.73
CA LEU A 124 4.28 3.22 -23.82
C LEU A 124 3.66 4.27 -22.90
N ASN A 125 2.36 4.16 -22.64
CA ASN A 125 1.69 4.97 -21.63
C ASN A 125 1.85 4.32 -20.26
N ILE A 126 2.51 5.03 -19.36
CA ILE A 126 2.77 4.61 -17.99
C ILE A 126 1.83 5.37 -17.06
N VAL A 127 1.05 4.63 -16.28
CA VAL A 127 0.06 5.17 -15.35
C VAL A 127 0.71 5.40 -13.99
N PHE A 128 0.28 6.44 -13.30
CA PHE A 128 0.65 6.70 -11.92
C PHE A 128 -0.49 7.37 -11.16
N ARG A 129 -0.48 7.26 -9.85
CA ARG A 129 -1.36 7.96 -8.93
C ARG A 129 -0.58 8.97 -8.13
N SER A 130 -1.20 10.11 -7.81
CA SER A 130 -0.60 11.15 -6.98
C SER A 130 -1.56 11.61 -5.90
N TRP A 131 -1.03 11.85 -4.71
CA TRP A 131 -1.73 12.39 -3.55
C TRP A 131 -0.98 13.61 -3.04
N ARG A 132 -1.70 14.68 -2.70
CA ARG A 132 -1.09 15.93 -2.30
C ARG A 132 -1.73 16.49 -1.04
N PRO A 133 -0.92 17.03 -0.10
CA PRO A 133 -1.45 17.80 1.02
C PRO A 133 -1.98 19.15 0.53
N GLN A 134 -2.76 19.81 1.37
CA GLN A 134 -3.11 21.21 1.14
C GLN A 134 -1.85 22.10 1.29
N GLY A 135 -1.60 22.94 0.29
CA GLY A 135 -0.41 23.81 0.26
C GLY A 135 0.84 23.13 -0.33
N GLN A 136 2.00 23.73 -0.03
CA GLN A 136 3.28 23.24 -0.54
C GLN A 136 3.77 22.05 0.31
N PRO A 137 4.06 20.90 -0.31
CA PRO A 137 4.56 19.75 0.43
C PRO A 137 6.01 19.97 0.92
N ARG A 138 6.33 19.38 2.06
CA ARG A 138 7.68 19.38 2.66
C ARG A 138 8.68 18.54 1.87
N GLY A 139 8.18 17.54 1.16
CA GLY A 139 8.91 16.62 0.30
C GLY A 139 7.94 15.82 -0.54
N LEU A 140 8.45 15.07 -1.51
CA LEU A 140 7.68 14.13 -2.33
C LEU A 140 8.28 12.73 -2.19
N VAL A 141 7.42 11.75 -1.96
CA VAL A 141 7.79 10.33 -1.98
C VAL A 141 7.30 9.71 -3.30
N ALA A 142 8.26 9.39 -4.18
CA ALA A 142 8.01 8.64 -5.40
C ALA A 142 8.08 7.13 -5.07
N ILE A 143 7.03 6.38 -5.38
CA ILE A 143 6.87 4.97 -4.97
C ILE A 143 6.93 4.07 -6.20
N VAL A 144 7.80 3.06 -6.15
CA VAL A 144 7.97 2.04 -7.18
C VAL A 144 7.55 0.69 -6.62
N PRO A 145 6.39 0.17 -7.06
CA PRO A 145 5.86 -1.13 -6.64
C PRO A 145 6.74 -2.31 -7.05
N GLY A 146 6.59 -3.43 -6.33
CA GLY A 146 7.15 -4.73 -6.71
C GLY A 146 6.29 -5.52 -7.68
N PHE A 147 6.56 -6.82 -7.79
CA PHE A 147 5.70 -7.77 -8.46
C PHE A 147 4.47 -8.07 -7.60
N ASN A 148 3.40 -8.60 -8.18
CA ASN A 148 2.08 -8.76 -7.57
C ASN A 148 1.54 -7.48 -6.92
N SER A 149 1.87 -6.32 -7.49
CA SER A 149 1.50 -5.01 -6.95
C SER A 149 1.35 -3.95 -8.04
N HIS A 150 0.69 -2.85 -7.70
CA HIS A 150 0.56 -1.66 -8.53
C HIS A 150 0.27 -0.43 -7.64
N SER A 151 0.24 0.77 -8.21
CA SER A 151 0.08 2.03 -7.47
C SER A 151 -1.14 2.07 -6.53
N GLY A 152 -2.19 1.29 -6.81
CA GLY A 152 -3.41 1.23 -5.99
C GLY A 152 -3.19 0.69 -4.58
N TYR A 153 -2.20 -0.20 -4.38
CA TYR A 153 -1.89 -0.76 -3.07
C TYR A 153 -1.27 0.27 -2.11
N TYR A 154 -0.81 1.40 -2.63
CA TYR A 154 -0.17 2.45 -1.82
C TYR A 154 -1.11 3.57 -1.42
N THR A 155 -2.43 3.42 -1.60
CA THR A 155 -3.42 4.45 -1.23
C THR A 155 -3.31 4.82 0.25
N TRP A 156 -3.38 3.84 1.16
CA TRP A 156 -3.23 4.10 2.60
C TRP A 156 -1.87 4.72 2.94
N VAL A 157 -0.79 4.21 2.37
CA VAL A 157 0.59 4.71 2.56
C VAL A 157 0.69 6.17 2.13
N ALA A 158 0.15 6.50 0.96
CA ALA A 158 0.15 7.86 0.42
C ALA A 158 -0.68 8.83 1.28
N GLU A 159 -1.81 8.38 1.82
CA GLU A 159 -2.63 9.13 2.77
C GLU A 159 -1.86 9.44 4.05
N GLN A 160 -1.07 8.48 4.58
CA GLN A 160 -0.21 8.72 5.74
C GLN A 160 0.90 9.75 5.42
N PHE A 161 1.52 9.69 4.23
CA PHE A 161 2.46 10.71 3.79
C PHE A 161 1.82 12.08 3.70
N VAL A 162 0.61 12.18 3.13
CA VAL A 162 -0.14 13.44 3.04
C VAL A 162 -0.46 14.00 4.42
N ALA A 163 -0.90 13.15 5.36
CA ALA A 163 -1.16 13.55 6.75
C ALA A 163 0.11 14.09 7.44
N ALA A 164 1.29 13.59 7.08
CA ALA A 164 2.59 14.08 7.55
C ALA A 164 3.11 15.32 6.76
N GLY A 165 2.33 15.84 5.80
CA GLY A 165 2.69 17.02 5.01
C GLY A 165 3.58 16.74 3.80
N TYR A 166 3.68 15.48 3.36
CA TYR A 166 4.41 15.07 2.16
C TYR A 166 3.45 14.85 0.98
N ALA A 167 3.89 15.12 -0.23
CA ALA A 167 3.23 14.57 -1.41
C ALA A 167 3.70 13.12 -1.62
N ALA A 168 2.83 12.28 -2.20
CA ALA A 168 3.18 10.94 -2.62
C ALA A 168 2.74 10.70 -4.06
N SER A 169 3.52 9.93 -4.81
CA SER A 169 3.13 9.49 -6.16
C SER A 169 3.65 8.08 -6.38
N ALA A 170 2.78 7.19 -6.86
CA ALA A 170 3.10 5.79 -7.11
C ALA A 170 2.89 5.45 -8.59
N ILE A 171 3.90 4.83 -9.22
CA ILE A 171 3.88 4.42 -10.62
C ILE A 171 3.29 3.00 -10.75
N ASP A 172 2.61 2.70 -11.85
CA ASP A 172 2.41 1.34 -12.32
C ASP A 172 3.56 0.99 -13.28
N LEU A 173 4.39 0.01 -12.94
CA LEU A 173 5.47 -0.42 -13.83
C LEU A 173 4.91 -0.91 -15.18
N ARG A 174 5.65 -0.74 -16.28
CA ARG A 174 5.25 -1.28 -17.60
C ARG A 174 4.83 -2.75 -17.50
N GLY A 175 3.75 -3.12 -18.19
CA GLY A 175 3.16 -4.46 -18.14
C GLY A 175 2.46 -4.80 -16.82
N ARG A 176 2.28 -3.85 -15.89
CA ARG A 176 1.63 -4.03 -14.57
C ARG A 176 0.58 -2.97 -14.34
N GLY A 177 -0.31 -3.20 -13.37
CA GLY A 177 -1.39 -2.28 -13.07
C GLY A 177 -2.17 -1.90 -14.34
N LYS A 178 -2.30 -0.60 -14.59
CA LYS A 178 -2.97 -0.03 -15.77
C LYS A 178 -1.99 0.48 -16.83
N SER A 179 -0.68 0.30 -16.65
CA SER A 179 0.33 0.70 -17.61
C SER A 179 0.36 -0.22 -18.83
N ASP A 180 0.73 0.36 -19.98
CA ASP A 180 0.94 -0.37 -21.22
C ASP A 180 2.14 -1.34 -21.10
N GLY A 181 2.27 -2.22 -22.08
CA GLY A 181 3.31 -3.23 -22.17
C GLY A 181 2.77 -4.65 -22.06
N GLU A 182 3.59 -5.63 -22.42
CA GLU A 182 3.24 -7.03 -22.27
C GLU A 182 3.10 -7.39 -20.80
N ARG A 183 2.01 -8.09 -20.45
CA ARG A 183 1.69 -8.39 -19.04
C ARG A 183 2.81 -9.18 -18.37
N PHE A 184 3.32 -8.60 -17.25
CA PHE A 184 4.35 -9.13 -16.37
C PHE A 184 5.75 -9.29 -17.00
N TYR A 185 5.90 -8.93 -18.27
CA TYR A 185 7.15 -9.04 -19.03
C TYR A 185 7.91 -7.71 -19.09
N VAL A 186 9.22 -7.80 -19.04
CA VAL A 186 10.12 -6.70 -19.40
C VAL A 186 11.27 -7.24 -20.25
N ALA A 187 11.62 -6.54 -21.32
CA ALA A 187 12.72 -6.94 -22.20
C ALA A 187 14.07 -6.74 -21.53
N LYS A 188 14.28 -5.62 -20.84
CA LYS A 188 15.47 -5.27 -20.04
C LYS A 188 15.04 -4.58 -18.75
N PHE A 189 15.72 -4.84 -17.65
CA PHE A 189 15.47 -4.10 -16.41
C PHE A 189 15.77 -2.59 -16.56
N ALA A 190 16.64 -2.23 -17.48
CA ALA A 190 16.89 -0.85 -17.88
C ALA A 190 15.62 -0.12 -18.39
N ASP A 191 14.64 -0.85 -18.95
CA ASP A 191 13.38 -0.26 -19.40
C ASP A 191 12.53 0.22 -18.21
N TYR A 192 12.53 -0.55 -17.09
CA TYR A 192 11.92 -0.08 -15.84
C TYR A 192 12.64 1.16 -15.29
N VAL A 193 13.98 1.17 -15.35
CA VAL A 193 14.79 2.34 -14.91
C VAL A 193 14.46 3.56 -15.75
N ALA A 194 14.29 3.42 -17.06
CA ALA A 194 13.91 4.51 -17.96
C ALA A 194 12.51 5.07 -17.61
N ASP A 195 11.54 4.21 -17.30
CA ASP A 195 10.20 4.64 -16.84
C ASP A 195 10.28 5.41 -15.52
N VAL A 196 11.05 4.90 -14.55
CA VAL A 196 11.24 5.58 -13.26
C VAL A 196 11.97 6.91 -13.44
N THR A 197 12.93 6.99 -14.37
CA THR A 197 13.63 8.24 -14.71
C THR A 197 12.65 9.28 -15.26
N ALA A 198 11.82 8.89 -16.22
CA ALA A 198 10.78 9.79 -16.77
C ALA A 198 9.77 10.21 -15.70
N PHE A 199 9.37 9.26 -14.83
CA PHE A 199 8.46 9.52 -13.71
C PHE A 199 9.04 10.52 -12.70
N VAL A 200 10.28 10.31 -12.23
CA VAL A 200 10.92 11.23 -11.28
C VAL A 200 11.12 12.61 -11.89
N HIS A 201 11.53 12.70 -13.15
CA HIS A 201 11.67 13.98 -13.86
C HIS A 201 10.31 14.70 -14.00
N LEU A 202 9.22 13.97 -14.28
CA LEU A 202 7.88 14.51 -14.29
C LEU A 202 7.49 15.05 -12.90
N MET A 203 7.78 14.32 -11.84
CA MET A 203 7.49 14.77 -10.48
C MET A 203 8.29 16.04 -10.13
N LYS A 204 9.56 16.10 -10.48
CA LYS A 204 10.41 17.32 -10.32
C LYS A 204 9.83 18.52 -11.06
N SER A 205 9.36 18.32 -12.29
CA SER A 205 8.78 19.40 -13.09
C SER A 205 7.46 19.92 -12.52
N ARG A 206 6.64 19.03 -11.93
CA ARG A 206 5.38 19.39 -11.28
C ARG A 206 5.54 20.04 -9.91
N GLN A 207 6.68 19.81 -9.25
CA GLN A 207 6.98 20.30 -7.90
C GLN A 207 8.44 20.79 -7.82
N PRO A 208 8.76 21.92 -8.47
CA PRO A 208 10.13 22.44 -8.49
C PRO A 208 10.63 22.78 -7.06
N GLY A 209 11.85 22.39 -6.76
CA GLY A 209 12.49 22.67 -5.47
C GLY A 209 12.04 21.80 -4.29
N VAL A 210 11.07 20.89 -4.48
CA VAL A 210 10.65 19.95 -3.44
C VAL A 210 11.61 18.75 -3.42
N PRO A 211 12.19 18.41 -2.24
CA PRO A 211 13.04 17.23 -2.08
C PRO A 211 12.30 15.93 -2.44
N ILE A 212 12.95 15.05 -3.22
CA ILE A 212 12.36 13.78 -3.64
C ILE A 212 13.03 12.61 -2.91
N PHE A 213 12.19 11.78 -2.28
CA PHE A 213 12.56 10.48 -1.76
C PHE A 213 12.03 9.39 -2.69
N LEU A 214 12.85 8.41 -3.02
CA LEU A 214 12.42 7.26 -3.83
C LEU A 214 12.21 6.07 -2.90
N LEU A 215 10.98 5.52 -2.88
CA LEU A 215 10.62 4.33 -2.14
C LEU A 215 10.39 3.18 -3.12
N GLY A 216 11.20 2.14 -3.01
CA GLY A 216 11.04 0.92 -3.80
C GLY A 216 10.70 -0.29 -2.95
N HIS A 217 9.61 -0.97 -3.29
CA HIS A 217 9.21 -2.22 -2.66
C HIS A 217 9.65 -3.43 -3.51
N SER A 218 10.25 -4.44 -2.88
CA SER A 218 10.56 -5.72 -3.51
C SER A 218 11.38 -5.55 -4.81
N ALA A 219 10.88 -6.04 -5.96
CA ALA A 219 11.47 -5.81 -7.28
C ALA A 219 11.57 -4.31 -7.63
N GLY A 220 10.61 -3.49 -7.19
CA GLY A 220 10.67 -2.04 -7.30
C GLY A 220 11.86 -1.44 -6.53
N GLY A 221 12.29 -2.08 -5.44
CA GLY A 221 13.52 -1.74 -4.73
C GLY A 221 14.76 -1.95 -5.60
N VAL A 222 14.81 -3.06 -6.37
CA VAL A 222 15.89 -3.32 -7.34
C VAL A 222 15.93 -2.23 -8.42
N VAL A 223 14.76 -1.88 -9.00
CA VAL A 223 14.66 -0.79 -9.99
C VAL A 223 15.08 0.55 -9.39
N SER A 224 14.66 0.86 -8.18
CA SER A 224 14.99 2.11 -7.48
C SER A 224 16.47 2.21 -7.15
N CYS A 225 17.11 1.10 -6.77
CA CYS A 225 18.55 1.04 -6.55
C CYS A 225 19.33 1.29 -7.86
N LEU A 226 18.91 0.64 -8.97
CA LEU A 226 19.54 0.88 -10.28
C LEU A 226 19.39 2.34 -10.71
N TYR A 227 18.21 2.94 -10.56
CA TYR A 227 18.02 4.36 -10.78
C TYR A 227 18.99 5.19 -9.92
N ALA A 228 19.08 4.89 -8.63
CA ALA A 228 19.91 5.64 -7.70
C ALA A 228 21.43 5.52 -8.03
N THR A 229 21.90 4.39 -8.58
CA THR A 229 23.33 4.29 -8.99
C THR A 229 23.71 5.32 -10.05
N GLU A 230 22.75 5.74 -10.88
CA GLU A 230 22.96 6.68 -11.99
C GLU A 230 22.53 8.12 -11.64
N HIS A 231 21.56 8.29 -10.74
CA HIS A 231 20.85 9.54 -10.49
C HIS A 231 20.75 9.93 -9.00
N GLN A 232 21.66 9.43 -8.14
CA GLN A 232 21.56 9.65 -6.69
C GLN A 232 21.54 11.13 -6.26
N THR A 233 22.15 12.03 -7.02
CA THR A 233 22.15 13.48 -6.75
C THR A 233 20.79 14.14 -6.98
N GLU A 234 19.85 13.44 -7.61
CA GLU A 234 18.50 13.90 -7.85
C GLU A 234 17.55 13.58 -6.68
N LEU A 235 18.00 12.75 -5.75
CA LEU A 235 17.21 12.25 -4.62
C LEU A 235 17.70 12.83 -3.31
N ALA A 236 16.78 13.15 -2.41
CA ALA A 236 17.06 13.47 -1.02
C ALA A 236 17.38 12.20 -0.20
N GLY A 237 16.86 11.05 -0.62
CA GLY A 237 17.13 9.75 -0.03
C GLY A 237 16.45 8.60 -0.76
N LEU A 238 16.93 7.38 -0.49
CA LEU A 238 16.39 6.14 -1.02
C LEU A 238 15.85 5.27 0.12
N ILE A 239 14.65 4.73 -0.07
CA ILE A 239 13.99 3.83 0.87
C ILE A 239 13.75 2.50 0.15
N CYS A 240 14.33 1.42 0.67
CA CYS A 240 14.16 0.06 0.14
C CYS A 240 13.37 -0.76 1.16
N GLU A 241 12.16 -1.13 0.81
CA GLU A 241 11.27 -1.95 1.62
C GLU A 241 11.22 -3.36 1.03
N SER A 242 11.56 -4.37 1.86
CA SER A 242 11.61 -5.79 1.49
C SER A 242 12.34 -6.05 0.17
N PHE A 243 13.50 -5.42 0.05
CA PHE A 243 14.32 -5.36 -1.16
C PHE A 243 14.61 -6.75 -1.72
N ALA A 244 14.13 -7.03 -2.93
CA ALA A 244 14.21 -8.34 -3.56
C ALA A 244 15.59 -8.59 -4.22
N PHE A 245 16.66 -8.35 -3.48
CA PHE A 245 18.03 -8.63 -3.88
C PHE A 245 18.44 -10.04 -3.47
N ARG A 246 19.07 -10.77 -4.37
CA ARG A 246 19.42 -12.20 -4.26
C ARG A 246 18.17 -13.10 -4.17
N LEU A 247 17.68 -13.51 -5.34
CA LEU A 247 16.61 -14.48 -5.41
C LEU A 247 16.98 -15.76 -4.62
N PRO A 248 16.03 -16.36 -3.87
CA PRO A 248 16.27 -17.54 -3.04
C PRO A 248 16.37 -18.81 -3.89
N ALA A 249 17.38 -18.87 -4.77
CA ALA A 249 17.62 -20.00 -5.66
C ALA A 249 19.13 -20.34 -5.75
N PRO A 250 19.49 -21.61 -5.90
CA PRO A 250 20.88 -22.02 -6.10
C PRO A 250 21.48 -21.38 -7.37
N SER A 251 22.78 -21.05 -7.35
CA SER A 251 23.46 -20.38 -8.46
C SER A 251 23.36 -21.13 -9.80
N PHE A 252 23.34 -22.45 -9.79
CA PHE A 252 23.15 -23.23 -11.01
C PHE A 252 21.74 -23.03 -11.61
N ALA A 253 20.70 -22.93 -10.77
CA ALA A 253 19.34 -22.68 -11.23
C ALA A 253 19.20 -21.29 -11.84
N LEU A 254 19.87 -20.27 -11.26
CA LEU A 254 19.93 -18.93 -11.82
C LEU A 254 20.68 -18.89 -13.16
N ALA A 255 21.75 -19.70 -13.32
CA ALA A 255 22.44 -19.84 -14.59
C ALA A 255 21.56 -20.50 -15.66
N VAL A 256 20.82 -21.55 -15.30
CA VAL A 256 19.84 -22.21 -16.19
C VAL A 256 18.74 -21.24 -16.59
N LEU A 257 18.20 -20.47 -15.64
CA LEU A 257 17.19 -19.42 -15.90
C LEU A 257 17.71 -18.38 -16.92
N LYS A 258 18.94 -17.89 -16.75
CA LYS A 258 19.56 -16.96 -17.71
C LYS A 258 19.75 -17.60 -19.10
N GLY A 259 20.09 -18.89 -19.18
CA GLY A 259 20.16 -19.62 -20.44
C GLY A 259 18.80 -19.78 -21.10
N LEU A 260 17.78 -20.18 -20.32
CA LEU A 260 16.41 -20.39 -20.79
C LEU A 260 15.78 -19.08 -21.31
N SER A 261 16.12 -17.94 -20.72
CA SER A 261 15.61 -16.64 -21.17
C SER A 261 15.98 -16.30 -22.62
N HIS A 262 17.04 -16.89 -23.18
CA HIS A 262 17.40 -16.69 -24.59
C HIS A 262 16.59 -17.57 -25.55
N VAL A 263 16.05 -18.70 -25.09
CA VAL A 263 15.32 -19.67 -25.91
C VAL A 263 13.82 -19.52 -25.75
N ALA A 264 13.37 -19.23 -24.53
CA ALA A 264 11.96 -19.13 -24.19
C ALA A 264 11.70 -17.92 -23.26
N PRO A 265 11.93 -16.66 -23.71
CA PRO A 265 11.90 -15.46 -22.86
C PRO A 265 10.53 -15.19 -22.23
N HIS A 266 9.45 -15.58 -22.90
CA HIS A 266 8.06 -15.36 -22.45
C HIS A 266 7.49 -16.59 -21.69
N ALA A 267 8.28 -17.65 -21.46
CA ALA A 267 7.80 -18.78 -20.67
C ALA A 267 7.60 -18.38 -19.20
N HIS A 268 6.41 -18.59 -18.68
CA HIS A 268 6.06 -18.27 -17.30
C HIS A 268 6.53 -19.39 -16.37
N VAL A 269 7.39 -19.08 -15.41
CA VAL A 269 8.10 -20.11 -14.59
C VAL A 269 7.96 -19.92 -13.09
N LEU A 270 7.54 -18.75 -12.62
CA LEU A 270 7.40 -18.48 -11.19
C LEU A 270 6.06 -17.78 -10.90
N ARG A 271 5.29 -18.38 -10.00
CA ARG A 271 4.13 -17.74 -9.40
C ARG A 271 4.43 -17.43 -7.94
N LEU A 272 4.31 -16.15 -7.57
CA LEU A 272 4.37 -15.72 -6.19
C LEU A 272 2.99 -15.93 -5.54
N LYS A 273 2.98 -16.35 -4.28
CA LYS A 273 1.75 -16.58 -3.52
C LYS A 273 1.44 -15.32 -2.73
N ASN A 274 0.23 -14.80 -2.86
CA ASN A 274 -0.19 -13.61 -2.14
C ASN A 274 -0.16 -13.80 -0.61
N GLU A 275 -0.37 -15.04 -0.13
CA GLU A 275 -0.28 -15.42 1.29
C GLU A 275 1.13 -15.27 1.88
N ASP A 276 2.16 -15.20 1.05
CA ASP A 276 3.54 -14.99 1.47
C ASP A 276 3.90 -13.50 1.63
N PHE A 277 3.00 -12.60 1.18
CA PHE A 277 3.23 -11.15 1.22
C PHE A 277 2.79 -10.51 2.53
N SER A 278 1.67 -10.92 3.10
CA SER A 278 1.09 -10.29 4.28
C SER A 278 0.50 -11.32 5.24
N ARG A 279 0.56 -11.01 6.55
CA ARG A 279 -0.15 -11.72 7.61
C ARG A 279 -1.58 -11.23 7.78
N ASP A 280 -1.94 -10.08 7.18
CA ASP A 280 -3.31 -9.57 7.21
C ASP A 280 -4.17 -10.32 6.19
N PRO A 281 -5.15 -11.14 6.63
CA PRO A 281 -6.00 -11.89 5.73
C PRO A 281 -6.81 -10.99 4.78
N HIS A 282 -7.13 -9.76 5.18
CA HIS A 282 -7.86 -8.82 4.33
C HIS A 282 -6.97 -8.27 3.21
N ALA A 283 -5.69 -8.03 3.48
CA ALA A 283 -4.74 -7.66 2.43
C ALA A 283 -4.57 -8.79 1.42
N VAL A 284 -4.42 -10.03 1.89
CA VAL A 284 -4.32 -11.23 1.04
C VAL A 284 -5.60 -11.44 0.21
N GLU A 285 -6.78 -11.30 0.82
CA GLU A 285 -8.07 -11.41 0.11
C GLU A 285 -8.20 -10.33 -0.98
N ALA A 286 -7.83 -9.08 -0.68
CA ALA A 286 -7.83 -8.00 -1.65
C ALA A 286 -6.88 -8.28 -2.82
N MET A 287 -5.67 -8.81 -2.57
CA MET A 287 -4.74 -9.23 -3.60
C MET A 287 -5.31 -10.38 -4.45
N ASN A 288 -5.96 -11.38 -3.83
CA ASN A 288 -6.55 -12.51 -4.54
C ASN A 288 -7.75 -12.11 -5.42
N ALA A 289 -8.47 -11.05 -5.04
CA ALA A 289 -9.62 -10.53 -5.77
C ALA A 289 -9.24 -9.50 -6.86
N ASP A 290 -7.98 -9.02 -6.89
CA ASP A 290 -7.56 -7.95 -7.79
C ASP A 290 -7.32 -8.47 -9.22
N PRO A 291 -8.12 -8.02 -10.22
CA PRO A 291 -7.96 -8.44 -11.61
C PRO A 291 -6.65 -7.95 -12.24
N LEU A 292 -6.01 -6.90 -11.69
CA LEU A 292 -4.77 -6.34 -12.26
C LEU A 292 -3.53 -7.19 -11.96
N ILE A 293 -3.60 -8.06 -10.94
CA ILE A 293 -2.55 -9.01 -10.60
C ILE A 293 -3.03 -10.48 -10.69
N ALA A 294 -4.29 -10.68 -11.08
CA ALA A 294 -4.86 -12.02 -11.23
C ALA A 294 -3.99 -12.88 -12.16
N HIS A 295 -3.64 -14.07 -11.67
CA HIS A 295 -2.81 -15.04 -12.41
C HIS A 295 -1.39 -14.55 -12.72
N GLU A 296 -0.87 -13.55 -12.00
CA GLU A 296 0.50 -13.07 -12.20
C GLU A 296 1.50 -14.23 -12.04
N THR A 297 2.28 -14.42 -13.10
CA THR A 297 3.39 -15.37 -13.16
C THR A 297 4.55 -14.67 -13.86
N GLN A 298 5.76 -14.88 -13.35
CA GLN A 298 6.92 -14.18 -13.87
C GLN A 298 7.50 -14.92 -15.09
N PRO A 299 7.69 -14.23 -16.23
CA PRO A 299 8.38 -14.76 -17.40
C PRO A 299 9.88 -15.03 -17.11
N THR A 300 10.44 -16.01 -17.80
CA THR A 300 11.87 -16.35 -17.69
C THR A 300 12.79 -15.16 -17.90
N ASN A 301 12.48 -14.32 -18.92
CA ASN A 301 13.30 -13.14 -19.19
C ASN A 301 13.23 -12.11 -18.07
N THR A 302 12.03 -11.82 -17.54
CA THR A 302 11.87 -10.86 -16.44
C THR A 302 12.68 -11.27 -15.22
N LEU A 303 12.67 -12.56 -14.86
CA LEU A 303 13.48 -13.08 -13.76
C LEU A 303 14.98 -13.09 -14.08
N ALA A 304 15.36 -13.45 -15.30
CA ALA A 304 16.76 -13.43 -15.73
C ALA A 304 17.34 -12.00 -15.72
N GLU A 305 16.57 -11.02 -16.15
CA GLU A 305 16.94 -9.61 -16.08
C GLU A 305 17.07 -9.12 -14.62
N MET A 306 16.19 -9.59 -13.72
CA MET A 306 16.32 -9.31 -12.29
C MET A 306 17.62 -9.88 -11.72
N VAL A 307 18.02 -11.11 -12.09
CA VAL A 307 19.30 -11.69 -11.69
C VAL A 307 20.48 -10.87 -12.21
N ARG A 308 20.43 -10.40 -13.47
CA ARG A 308 21.46 -9.51 -14.03
C ARG A 308 21.54 -8.18 -13.30
N ALA A 309 20.38 -7.64 -12.92
CA ALA A 309 20.28 -6.43 -12.12
C ALA A 309 20.94 -6.60 -10.73
N ASP A 310 20.69 -7.72 -10.06
CA ASP A 310 21.30 -8.07 -8.78
C ASP A 310 22.84 -8.19 -8.90
N GLU A 311 23.33 -8.87 -9.95
CA GLU A 311 24.77 -9.01 -10.23
C GLU A 311 25.43 -7.62 -10.42
N ARG A 312 24.78 -6.70 -11.12
CA ARG A 312 25.23 -5.32 -11.32
C ARG A 312 25.22 -4.54 -10.00
N LEU A 313 24.10 -4.57 -9.26
CA LEU A 313 23.95 -3.84 -7.99
C LEU A 313 24.99 -4.28 -6.95
N GLY A 314 25.29 -5.57 -6.87
CA GLY A 314 26.33 -6.08 -5.95
C GLY A 314 27.70 -5.44 -6.17
N GLN A 315 27.99 -4.97 -7.39
CA GLN A 315 29.23 -4.26 -7.72
C GLN A 315 29.12 -2.73 -7.52
N GLU A 316 27.90 -2.18 -7.61
CA GLU A 316 27.67 -0.73 -7.59
C GLU A 316 27.29 -0.18 -6.20
N PHE A 317 26.85 -1.00 -5.25
CA PHE A 317 26.51 -0.56 -3.90
C PHE A 317 27.58 0.31 -3.22
N PRO A 318 28.90 0.04 -3.35
CA PRO A 318 29.90 0.91 -2.76
C PRO A 318 29.90 2.36 -3.27
N ARG A 319 29.28 2.61 -4.44
CA ARG A 319 29.17 3.94 -5.05
C ARG A 319 27.94 4.72 -4.59
N MET A 320 27.00 4.06 -3.92
CA MET A 320 25.79 4.70 -3.41
C MET A 320 26.10 5.46 -2.13
N THR A 321 26.02 6.78 -2.17
CA THR A 321 26.42 7.68 -1.08
C THR A 321 25.26 8.51 -0.52
N LEU A 322 24.08 8.50 -1.16
CA LEU A 322 22.90 9.20 -0.70
C LEU A 322 22.37 8.62 0.62
N PRO A 323 21.54 9.37 1.39
CA PRO A 323 20.84 8.83 2.57
C PRO A 323 20.02 7.60 2.22
N LEU A 324 20.12 6.54 3.04
CA LEU A 324 19.57 5.23 2.75
C LEU A 324 18.81 4.65 3.95
N LEU A 325 17.54 4.30 3.74
CA LEU A 325 16.74 3.52 4.67
C LEU A 325 16.40 2.16 4.06
N ILE A 326 16.73 1.09 4.78
CA ILE A 326 16.46 -0.28 4.36
C ILE A 326 15.55 -0.92 5.42
N LEU A 327 14.42 -1.48 4.99
CA LEU A 327 13.41 -2.10 5.83
C LEU A 327 13.17 -3.53 5.35
N HIS A 328 13.08 -4.51 6.27
CA HIS A 328 12.81 -5.91 5.89
C HIS A 328 12.13 -6.70 7.01
N GLY A 329 11.18 -7.56 6.63
CA GLY A 329 10.53 -8.49 7.56
C GLY A 329 11.39 -9.74 7.82
N THR A 330 11.56 -10.16 9.08
CA THR A 330 12.39 -11.34 9.38
C THR A 330 11.76 -12.67 8.97
N ALA A 331 10.43 -12.69 8.77
CA ALA A 331 9.67 -13.86 8.31
C ALA A 331 9.24 -13.72 6.83
N ASP A 332 9.89 -12.85 6.07
CA ASP A 332 9.67 -12.69 4.63
C ASP A 332 9.94 -14.01 3.89
N LYS A 333 8.97 -14.44 3.07
CA LYS A 333 9.02 -15.68 2.29
C LYS A 333 9.26 -15.45 0.80
N ALA A 334 9.11 -14.20 0.34
CA ALA A 334 9.26 -13.84 -1.07
C ALA A 334 10.69 -13.35 -1.38
N SER A 335 11.35 -12.68 -0.42
CA SER A 335 12.75 -12.26 -0.52
C SER A 335 13.52 -12.55 0.77
N GLN A 336 14.83 -12.39 0.76
CA GLN A 336 15.68 -12.74 1.89
C GLN A 336 16.21 -11.48 2.60
N ALA A 337 15.96 -11.36 3.91
CA ALA A 337 16.50 -10.28 4.73
C ALA A 337 18.05 -10.18 4.66
N SER A 338 18.75 -11.30 4.38
CA SER A 338 20.19 -11.31 4.15
C SER A 338 20.64 -10.47 2.95
N GLY A 339 19.77 -10.30 1.94
CA GLY A 339 20.01 -9.39 0.81
C GLY A 339 20.03 -7.93 1.26
N SER A 340 19.09 -7.53 2.10
CA SER A 340 19.01 -6.20 2.71
C SER A 340 20.19 -5.93 3.66
N GLN A 341 20.61 -6.93 4.44
CA GLN A 341 21.82 -6.85 5.28
C GLN A 341 23.07 -6.64 4.44
N PHE A 342 23.25 -7.43 3.37
CA PHE A 342 24.38 -7.27 2.45
C PHE A 342 24.41 -5.87 1.81
N PHE A 343 23.27 -5.36 1.37
CA PHE A 343 23.16 -4.00 0.85
C PHE A 343 23.57 -2.97 1.90
N TYR A 344 23.05 -3.08 3.13
CA TYR A 344 23.44 -2.21 4.23
C TYR A 344 24.96 -2.23 4.48
N GLU A 345 25.56 -3.41 4.51
CA GLU A 345 26.98 -3.57 4.80
C GLU A 345 27.87 -2.97 3.69
N THR A 346 27.45 -3.13 2.42
CA THR A 346 28.29 -2.80 1.25
C THR A 346 28.04 -1.42 0.67
N ALA A 347 26.86 -0.79 0.93
CA ALA A 347 26.59 0.56 0.47
C ALA A 347 27.59 1.58 0.99
N GLY A 348 28.08 2.44 0.09
CA GLY A 348 29.04 3.51 0.40
C GLY A 348 28.46 4.67 1.22
N SER A 349 27.14 4.72 1.41
CA SER A 349 26.49 5.75 2.20
C SER A 349 26.97 5.75 3.65
N LYS A 350 27.26 6.92 4.17
CA LYS A 350 27.57 7.15 5.58
C LYS A 350 26.32 7.41 6.41
N ASP A 351 25.22 7.79 5.76
CA ASP A 351 23.90 7.98 6.35
C ASP A 351 22.98 6.84 5.90
N LYS A 352 23.14 5.68 6.54
CA LYS A 352 22.37 4.47 6.22
C LYS A 352 21.78 3.83 7.47
N THR A 353 20.54 3.41 7.37
CA THR A 353 19.79 2.74 8.44
C THR A 353 19.20 1.44 7.92
N LEU A 354 19.36 0.36 8.68
CA LEU A 354 18.66 -0.92 8.47
C LEU A 354 17.72 -1.16 9.62
N LYS A 355 16.46 -1.46 9.32
CA LYS A 355 15.45 -1.90 10.31
C LYS A 355 14.89 -3.25 9.90
N LEU A 356 15.01 -4.23 10.80
CA LEU A 356 14.41 -5.54 10.65
C LEU A 356 13.17 -5.62 11.55
N TYR A 357 12.04 -6.04 10.95
CA TYR A 357 10.77 -6.18 11.66
C TYR A 357 10.52 -7.66 11.97
N GLU A 358 10.61 -7.99 13.24
CA GLU A 358 10.50 -9.37 13.72
C GLU A 358 9.13 -9.97 13.38
N GLY A 359 9.14 -11.13 12.75
CA GLY A 359 7.93 -11.88 12.37
C GLY A 359 7.09 -11.27 11.25
N HIS A 360 7.48 -10.12 10.67
CA HIS A 360 6.78 -9.53 9.53
C HIS A 360 7.10 -10.26 8.23
N PHE A 361 6.09 -10.30 7.33
CA PHE A 361 6.20 -10.87 5.99
C PHE A 361 6.74 -9.84 5.00
N HIS A 362 6.50 -10.09 3.69
CA HIS A 362 7.15 -9.39 2.60
C HIS A 362 6.68 -7.94 2.42
N ASP A 363 5.38 -7.67 2.44
CA ASP A 363 4.82 -6.34 2.22
C ASP A 363 4.56 -5.62 3.55
N LEU A 364 5.60 -5.01 4.12
CA LEU A 364 5.54 -4.35 5.44
C LEU A 364 4.48 -3.25 5.52
N LEU A 365 4.19 -2.61 4.37
CA LEU A 365 3.26 -1.48 4.28
C LEU A 365 1.80 -1.92 4.12
N ASN A 366 1.54 -3.20 3.86
CA ASN A 366 0.23 -3.83 3.84
C ASN A 366 0.12 -5.02 4.80
N ASP A 367 1.03 -5.12 5.78
CA ASP A 367 1.04 -6.16 6.80
C ASP A 367 0.49 -5.66 8.13
N VAL A 368 0.24 -6.58 9.07
CA VAL A 368 -0.13 -6.26 10.45
C VAL A 368 1.00 -5.47 11.12
N GLY A 369 0.70 -4.29 11.67
CA GLY A 369 1.68 -3.39 12.30
C GLY A 369 2.34 -2.40 11.33
N ARG A 370 1.78 -2.21 10.14
CA ARG A 370 2.23 -1.24 9.13
C ARG A 370 2.33 0.20 9.63
N GLU A 371 1.56 0.56 10.65
CA GLU A 371 1.58 1.89 11.27
C GLU A 371 2.95 2.21 11.86
N LYS A 372 3.59 1.20 12.50
CA LYS A 372 4.95 1.34 13.03
C LYS A 372 5.98 1.51 11.92
N VAL A 373 5.84 0.74 10.83
CA VAL A 373 6.71 0.84 9.65
C VAL A 373 6.59 2.25 9.05
N MET A 374 5.37 2.74 8.91
CA MET A 374 5.10 4.06 8.36
C MET A 374 5.66 5.19 9.25
N ALA A 375 5.51 5.09 10.57
CA ALA A 375 6.12 6.03 11.52
C ALA A 375 7.66 6.04 11.44
N ASP A 376 8.28 4.87 11.27
CA ASP A 376 9.72 4.75 11.09
C ASP A 376 10.20 5.40 9.78
N ILE A 377 9.43 5.26 8.69
CA ILE A 377 9.73 5.90 7.39
C ILE A 377 9.59 7.41 7.50
N THR A 378 8.46 7.92 8.01
CA THR A 378 8.23 9.36 8.12
C THR A 378 9.24 10.02 9.05
N GLY A 379 9.55 9.41 10.19
CA GLY A 379 10.57 9.90 11.11
C GLY A 379 11.97 9.94 10.50
N TRP A 380 12.32 8.97 9.64
CA TRP A 380 13.58 9.00 8.92
C TRP A 380 13.61 10.11 7.87
N ILE A 381 12.52 10.31 7.09
CA ILE A 381 12.40 11.42 6.13
C ILE A 381 12.56 12.78 6.83
N ASP A 382 11.87 12.98 7.97
CA ASP A 382 11.98 14.18 8.78
C ASP A 382 13.43 14.47 9.23
N ALA A 383 14.12 13.41 9.67
CA ALA A 383 15.52 13.52 10.10
C ALA A 383 16.46 13.88 8.93
N VAL A 384 16.25 13.33 7.73
CA VAL A 384 17.04 13.68 6.53
C VAL A 384 16.81 15.14 6.16
N LEU A 385 15.56 15.61 6.10
CA LEU A 385 15.22 17.00 5.77
C LEU A 385 15.75 18.02 6.78
N THR A 386 15.87 17.65 8.05
CA THR A 386 16.40 18.54 9.10
C THR A 386 17.92 18.69 9.00
N ARG A 387 18.61 17.73 8.39
CA ARG A 387 20.09 17.75 8.24
C ARG A 387 20.57 18.39 6.93
N ALA A 388 19.66 18.52 5.94
CA ALA A 388 19.93 19.14 4.62
C ALA A 388 19.77 20.66 4.69
#